data_fbddf98e2eac0aac7a85e54bac97587e
#
_entry.id   fbddf98e2eac0aac7a85e54bac97587e
#
_cell.length_a   1.000
_cell.length_b   1.000
_cell.length_c   1.000
_cell.angle_alpha   90.00
_cell.angle_beta   90.00
_cell.angle_gamma   90.00
#
_symmetry.space_group_name_H-M   'P 1'
#
loop_
_entity.id
_entity.type
_entity.pdbx_description
1 polymer ?
#
loop_
_entity_poly.entity_id
_entity_poly.type
_entity_poly.pdbx_seq_one_letter_code
_entity_poly.pdbx_strand_id
1 'polypeptide(L)'
;MALYSQTSIRRIIGGKGSIANIADVAKSFKAQNVVLITDKGVYNLGLTDSAQKALKEANFNVHIINDVPPEPSVAQVNHIFEQAKAVNCDLLVAIGGGSSMDTTKLVSLMLRNEITLEQMVKGAKPTVKGVPTLMVPTTAGTGSEATPNAIVLVPEENLKVGIVCDFEVADAVILDPELTQGLPPHITANTGVDALCHLMECYISKKANPLSDAFALAGIRLVGESLRKCYNNGSDLEAREKMLLAACYGGICIASSSTTAIHALSYPLGGRYHIPHGLSNAILMPLVMDINKHSCLDKYFEMAKALGINVTGKTKEEAAQLFVDELYALNRDLNVKCDLKAVGVTEDVIDSLVEGASKVTRLLNNNPKELSKQEMRDIYVKLLIANA
;
A
#
# COMPACT_ATOMS: atom_id res chain seq x y z
N MET A 1 -13.99 -24.82 -7.64
CA MET A 1 -13.39 -23.54 -7.22
C MET A 1 -14.06 -23.06 -5.95
N ALA A 2 -13.30 -22.51 -5.01
CA ALA A 2 -13.89 -21.88 -3.82
C ALA A 2 -14.67 -20.61 -4.24
N LEU A 3 -15.68 -20.23 -3.47
CA LEU A 3 -16.40 -18.98 -3.66
C LEU A 3 -15.45 -17.80 -3.40
N TYR A 4 -15.45 -16.81 -4.27
CA TYR A 4 -14.69 -15.57 -4.11
C TYR A 4 -15.56 -14.37 -4.48
N SER A 5 -15.22 -13.20 -3.91
CA SER A 5 -15.86 -11.92 -4.21
C SER A 5 -14.78 -10.85 -4.38
N GLN A 6 -15.11 -9.81 -5.12
CA GLN A 6 -14.26 -8.63 -5.33
C GLN A 6 -15.10 -7.38 -5.16
N THR A 7 -14.78 -6.56 -4.15
CA THR A 7 -15.25 -5.17 -4.09
C THR A 7 -14.25 -4.30 -4.83
N SER A 8 -14.69 -3.45 -5.74
CA SER A 8 -13.80 -2.70 -6.62
C SER A 8 -14.19 -1.23 -6.70
N ILE A 9 -13.22 -0.41 -7.07
CA ILE A 9 -13.38 1.02 -7.35
C ILE A 9 -14.42 1.18 -8.48
N ARG A 10 -15.34 2.12 -8.29
CA ARG A 10 -16.39 2.39 -9.30
C ARG A 10 -15.84 3.07 -10.54
N ARG A 11 -14.82 3.95 -10.39
CA ARG A 11 -14.25 4.74 -11.50
C ARG A 11 -12.77 4.97 -11.29
N ILE A 12 -11.97 4.62 -12.29
CA ILE A 12 -10.53 4.94 -12.34
C ILE A 12 -10.30 5.81 -13.57
N ILE A 13 -9.57 6.91 -13.40
CA ILE A 13 -9.10 7.78 -14.48
C ILE A 13 -7.58 7.80 -14.39
N GLY A 14 -6.89 7.42 -15.45
CA GLY A 14 -5.43 7.34 -15.48
C GLY A 14 -4.83 8.08 -16.66
N GLY A 15 -3.55 8.40 -16.52
CA GLY A 15 -2.72 9.02 -17.54
C GLY A 15 -2.23 10.41 -17.16
N LYS A 16 -1.24 10.89 -17.92
CA LYS A 16 -0.65 12.22 -17.74
C LYS A 16 -1.70 13.32 -17.79
N GLY A 17 -1.69 14.21 -16.78
CA GLY A 17 -2.61 15.34 -16.68
C GLY A 17 -4.03 14.94 -16.28
N SER A 18 -4.26 13.69 -15.86
CA SER A 18 -5.59 13.22 -15.49
C SER A 18 -6.18 13.95 -14.28
N ILE A 19 -5.35 14.60 -13.46
CA ILE A 19 -5.79 15.43 -12.33
C ILE A 19 -6.75 16.56 -12.77
N ALA A 20 -6.67 17.03 -14.01
CA ALA A 20 -7.59 18.04 -14.56
C ALA A 20 -9.05 17.58 -14.57
N ASN A 21 -9.33 16.27 -14.53
CA ASN A 21 -10.68 15.72 -14.48
C ASN A 21 -11.32 15.78 -13.09
N ILE A 22 -10.61 16.28 -12.07
CA ILE A 22 -11.06 16.26 -10.67
C ILE A 22 -12.41 16.96 -10.49
N ALA A 23 -12.62 18.10 -11.17
CA ALA A 23 -13.86 18.86 -11.09
C ALA A 23 -15.05 18.10 -11.70
N ASP A 24 -14.84 17.38 -12.80
CA ASP A 24 -15.92 16.59 -13.42
C ASP A 24 -16.25 15.34 -12.60
N VAL A 25 -15.26 14.77 -11.94
CA VAL A 25 -15.49 13.70 -10.95
C VAL A 25 -16.31 14.22 -9.77
N ALA A 26 -15.95 15.38 -9.22
CA ALA A 26 -16.68 16.02 -8.11
C ALA A 26 -18.14 16.34 -8.51
N LYS A 27 -18.38 16.87 -9.72
CA LYS A 27 -19.74 17.10 -10.25
C LYS A 27 -20.56 15.80 -10.32
N SER A 28 -19.93 14.67 -10.66
CA SER A 28 -20.63 13.38 -10.75
C SER A 28 -21.18 12.91 -9.40
N PHE A 29 -20.61 13.38 -8.28
CA PHE A 29 -21.09 13.14 -6.93
C PHE A 29 -22.12 14.19 -6.46
N LYS A 30 -22.42 15.20 -7.29
CA LYS A 30 -23.29 16.35 -6.93
C LYS A 30 -22.76 17.11 -5.70
N ALA A 31 -21.45 17.11 -5.52
CA ALA A 31 -20.79 17.79 -4.43
C ALA A 31 -20.96 19.32 -4.53
N GLN A 32 -20.91 19.99 -3.39
CA GLN A 32 -20.81 21.45 -3.25
C GLN A 32 -19.62 21.79 -2.36
N ASN A 33 -19.46 21.10 -1.25
CA ASN A 33 -18.41 21.30 -0.24
C ASN A 33 -17.39 20.17 -0.32
N VAL A 34 -16.22 20.46 -0.82
CA VAL A 34 -15.12 19.52 -0.99
C VAL A 34 -14.07 19.72 0.10
N VAL A 35 -13.76 18.70 0.86
CA VAL A 35 -12.60 18.69 1.76
C VAL A 35 -11.44 17.95 1.09
N LEU A 36 -10.33 18.67 0.87
CA LEU A 36 -9.10 18.13 0.35
C LEU A 36 -8.16 17.81 1.53
N ILE A 37 -7.85 16.53 1.72
CA ILE A 37 -6.98 16.01 2.78
C ILE A 37 -5.63 15.63 2.19
N THR A 38 -4.54 16.14 2.78
CA THR A 38 -3.18 15.93 2.32
C THR A 38 -2.18 16.03 3.48
N ASP A 39 -0.91 15.84 3.22
CA ASP A 39 0.18 16.11 4.14
C ASP A 39 0.92 17.42 3.79
N LYS A 40 1.71 17.92 4.74
CA LYS A 40 2.47 19.18 4.56
C LYS A 40 3.49 19.09 3.42
N GLY A 41 4.09 17.93 3.21
CA GLY A 41 5.10 17.73 2.15
C GLY A 41 4.48 17.87 0.77
N VAL A 42 3.40 17.14 0.52
CA VAL A 42 2.63 17.19 -0.74
C VAL A 42 2.07 18.60 -0.99
N TYR A 43 1.52 19.24 0.05
CA TYR A 43 0.99 20.60 -0.04
C TYR A 43 2.08 21.62 -0.39
N ASN A 44 3.20 21.61 0.33
CA ASN A 44 4.30 22.58 0.14
C ASN A 44 5.02 22.39 -1.21
N LEU A 45 4.98 21.20 -1.79
CA LEU A 45 5.49 20.93 -3.14
C LEU A 45 4.53 21.41 -4.25
N GLY A 46 3.36 21.96 -3.91
CA GLY A 46 2.37 22.43 -4.89
C GLY A 46 1.63 21.33 -5.64
N LEU A 47 1.73 20.05 -5.20
CA LEU A 47 1.09 18.92 -5.89
C LEU A 47 -0.45 18.96 -5.84
N THR A 48 -1.01 19.79 -4.96
CA THR A 48 -2.47 20.01 -4.85
C THR A 48 -2.98 21.19 -5.68
N ASP A 49 -2.10 22.03 -6.24
CA ASP A 49 -2.47 23.33 -6.83
C ASP A 49 -3.38 23.19 -8.04
N SER A 50 -3.06 22.27 -8.95
CA SER A 50 -3.88 21.98 -10.14
C SER A 50 -5.28 21.52 -9.77
N ALA A 51 -5.39 20.65 -8.76
CA ALA A 51 -6.66 20.17 -8.23
C ALA A 51 -7.48 21.30 -7.58
N GLN A 52 -6.85 22.10 -6.72
CA GLN A 52 -7.48 23.24 -6.07
C GLN A 52 -8.00 24.25 -7.10
N LYS A 53 -7.18 24.56 -8.12
CA LYS A 53 -7.56 25.48 -9.19
C LYS A 53 -8.77 24.96 -9.95
N ALA A 54 -8.73 23.72 -10.42
CA ALA A 54 -9.83 23.11 -11.18
C ALA A 54 -11.14 23.07 -10.39
N LEU A 55 -11.09 22.74 -9.09
CA LEU A 55 -12.27 22.71 -8.23
C LEU A 55 -12.84 24.13 -8.00
N LYS A 56 -11.99 25.13 -7.72
CA LYS A 56 -12.41 26.53 -7.51
C LYS A 56 -13.02 27.14 -8.78
N GLU A 57 -12.40 26.91 -9.94
CA GLU A 57 -12.93 27.37 -11.26
C GLU A 57 -14.28 26.73 -11.60
N ALA A 58 -14.54 25.53 -11.08
CA ALA A 58 -15.82 24.84 -11.20
C ALA A 58 -16.85 25.23 -10.11
N ASN A 59 -16.55 26.25 -9.29
CA ASN A 59 -17.39 26.81 -8.22
C ASN A 59 -17.67 25.85 -7.05
N PHE A 60 -16.75 24.96 -6.71
CA PHE A 60 -16.81 24.19 -5.48
C PHE A 60 -16.29 25.01 -4.30
N ASN A 61 -16.90 24.84 -3.13
CA ASN A 61 -16.35 25.29 -1.86
C ASN A 61 -15.26 24.31 -1.42
N VAL A 62 -13.98 24.70 -1.53
CA VAL A 62 -12.85 23.85 -1.22
C VAL A 62 -12.25 24.21 0.13
N HIS A 63 -12.28 23.26 1.06
CA HIS A 63 -11.59 23.35 2.34
C HIS A 63 -10.37 22.43 2.33
N ILE A 64 -9.20 22.91 2.78
CA ILE A 64 -7.94 22.16 2.73
C ILE A 64 -7.52 21.79 4.14
N ILE A 65 -7.23 20.52 4.36
CA ILE A 65 -6.62 19.98 5.58
C ILE A 65 -5.28 19.37 5.15
N ASN A 66 -4.16 19.99 5.54
CA ASN A 66 -2.82 19.64 5.05
C ASN A 66 -1.87 19.19 6.17
N ASP A 67 -2.40 18.73 7.28
CA ASP A 67 -1.63 18.39 8.47
C ASP A 67 -1.66 16.90 8.82
N VAL A 68 -1.98 16.02 7.84
CA VAL A 68 -1.87 14.57 8.02
C VAL A 68 -0.41 14.20 8.25
N PRO A 69 -0.05 13.62 9.41
CA PRO A 69 1.32 13.18 9.64
C PRO A 69 1.60 11.83 8.98
N PRO A 70 2.87 11.45 8.81
CA PRO A 70 3.23 10.06 8.54
C PRO A 70 2.69 9.14 9.64
N GLU A 71 2.11 7.99 9.24
CA GLU A 71 1.61 6.98 10.18
C GLU A 71 0.67 7.55 11.27
N PRO A 72 -0.48 8.13 10.90
CA PRO A 72 -1.31 8.88 11.81
C PRO A 72 -1.87 8.01 12.93
N SER A 73 -1.83 8.56 14.14
CA SER A 73 -2.45 7.96 15.32
C SER A 73 -3.96 8.20 15.35
N VAL A 74 -4.66 7.44 16.20
CA VAL A 74 -6.10 7.62 16.45
C VAL A 74 -6.44 9.08 16.79
N ALA A 75 -5.66 9.72 17.67
CA ALA A 75 -5.90 11.11 18.05
C ALA A 75 -5.72 12.09 16.87
N GLN A 76 -4.75 11.84 15.99
CA GLN A 76 -4.51 12.68 14.82
C GLN A 76 -5.60 12.50 13.76
N VAL A 77 -6.07 11.28 13.52
CA VAL A 77 -7.24 11.05 12.63
C VAL A 77 -8.49 11.72 13.18
N ASN A 78 -8.75 11.63 14.50
CA ASN A 78 -9.87 12.31 15.14
C ASN A 78 -9.78 13.85 14.97
N HIS A 79 -8.59 14.43 15.05
CA HIS A 79 -8.38 15.85 14.79
C HIS A 79 -8.77 16.25 13.35
N ILE A 80 -8.36 15.46 12.35
CA ILE A 80 -8.75 15.66 10.95
C ILE A 80 -10.27 15.51 10.76
N PHE A 81 -10.87 14.52 11.44
CA PHE A 81 -12.31 14.30 11.41
C PHE A 81 -13.10 15.51 11.92
N GLU A 82 -12.70 16.12 13.04
CA GLU A 82 -13.40 17.30 13.58
C GLU A 82 -13.30 18.50 12.62
N GLN A 83 -12.16 18.69 11.94
CA GLN A 83 -12.03 19.73 10.92
C GLN A 83 -12.98 19.47 9.73
N ALA A 84 -13.02 18.23 9.21
CA ALA A 84 -13.89 17.87 8.09
C ALA A 84 -15.39 18.00 8.45
N LYS A 85 -15.75 17.61 9.66
CA LYS A 85 -17.11 17.69 10.19
C LYS A 85 -17.62 19.14 10.28
N ALA A 86 -16.74 20.06 10.65
CA ALA A 86 -17.10 21.47 10.82
C ALA A 86 -17.57 22.16 9.51
N VAL A 87 -17.17 21.65 8.34
CA VAL A 87 -17.49 22.23 7.04
C VAL A 87 -18.63 21.53 6.29
N ASN A 88 -19.30 20.55 6.91
CA ASN A 88 -20.40 19.80 6.29
C ASN A 88 -20.05 19.30 4.87
N CYS A 89 -18.90 18.63 4.72
CA CYS A 89 -18.44 18.18 3.43
C CYS A 89 -19.34 17.08 2.84
N ASP A 90 -19.47 17.10 1.53
CA ASP A 90 -20.22 16.11 0.75
C ASP A 90 -19.32 15.30 -0.21
N LEU A 91 -18.03 15.67 -0.30
CA LEU A 91 -16.98 14.91 -0.97
C LEU A 91 -15.64 15.08 -0.23
N LEU A 92 -14.96 13.97 0.02
CA LEU A 92 -13.58 13.96 0.50
C LEU A 92 -12.64 13.63 -0.66
N VAL A 93 -11.59 14.42 -0.80
CA VAL A 93 -10.52 14.21 -1.78
C VAL A 93 -9.22 13.99 -1.03
N ALA A 94 -8.57 12.85 -1.21
CA ALA A 94 -7.20 12.65 -0.75
C ALA A 94 -6.21 12.90 -1.89
N ILE A 95 -5.22 13.76 -1.67
CA ILE A 95 -4.06 13.90 -2.56
C ILE A 95 -2.83 13.62 -1.71
N GLY A 96 -2.18 12.46 -1.88
CA GLY A 96 -1.07 12.08 -1.03
C GLY A 96 -0.69 10.61 -1.10
N GLY A 97 0.12 10.17 -0.15
CA GLY A 97 0.45 8.76 0.04
C GLY A 97 -0.60 8.00 0.87
N GLY A 98 -0.26 6.78 1.29
CA GLY A 98 -1.15 5.90 2.08
C GLY A 98 -1.72 6.58 3.33
N SER A 99 -0.93 7.33 4.09
CA SER A 99 -1.38 8.04 5.31
C SER A 99 -2.54 9.00 5.03
N SER A 100 -2.45 9.82 3.98
CA SER A 100 -3.51 10.74 3.60
C SER A 100 -4.77 10.01 3.12
N MET A 101 -4.60 8.95 2.33
CA MET A 101 -5.72 8.15 1.81
C MET A 101 -6.42 7.35 2.91
N ASP A 102 -5.67 6.68 3.79
CA ASP A 102 -6.23 5.92 4.91
C ASP A 102 -6.97 6.83 5.89
N THR A 103 -6.38 8.00 6.24
CA THR A 103 -7.07 9.02 7.06
C THR A 103 -8.40 9.44 6.41
N THR A 104 -8.40 9.69 5.10
CA THR A 104 -9.59 10.11 4.36
C THR A 104 -10.69 9.04 4.39
N LYS A 105 -10.34 7.75 4.27
CA LYS A 105 -11.29 6.63 4.39
C LYS A 105 -11.94 6.59 5.76
N LEU A 106 -11.13 6.66 6.83
CA LEU A 106 -11.62 6.64 8.21
C LEU A 106 -12.52 7.84 8.50
N VAL A 107 -12.11 9.04 8.12
CA VAL A 107 -12.92 10.26 8.24
C VAL A 107 -14.24 10.14 7.47
N SER A 108 -14.21 9.60 6.25
CA SER A 108 -15.41 9.34 5.45
C SER A 108 -16.43 8.49 6.19
N LEU A 109 -15.98 7.38 6.78
CA LEU A 109 -16.84 6.47 7.54
C LEU A 109 -17.43 7.14 8.78
N MET A 110 -16.60 7.85 9.56
CA MET A 110 -17.00 8.52 10.79
C MET A 110 -18.04 9.64 10.55
N LEU A 111 -18.00 10.30 9.39
CA LEU A 111 -18.94 11.36 9.04
C LEU A 111 -20.39 10.87 8.79
N ARG A 112 -20.58 9.59 8.50
CA ARG A 112 -21.90 9.01 8.17
C ARG A 112 -22.35 7.90 9.11
N ASN A 113 -21.49 7.51 10.06
CA ASN A 113 -21.80 6.47 11.02
C ASN A 113 -21.67 7.00 12.46
N GLU A 114 -22.57 6.61 13.34
CA GLU A 114 -22.47 6.87 14.78
C GLU A 114 -21.45 5.92 15.43
N ILE A 115 -20.19 5.98 14.96
CA ILE A 115 -19.12 5.10 15.42
C ILE A 115 -17.83 5.93 15.59
N THR A 116 -17.11 5.70 16.67
CA THR A 116 -15.80 6.33 16.88
C THR A 116 -14.67 5.49 16.30
N LEU A 117 -13.54 6.12 16.07
CA LEU A 117 -12.35 5.41 15.58
C LEU A 117 -11.86 4.37 16.59
N GLU A 118 -11.93 4.68 17.88
CA GLU A 118 -11.58 3.76 18.97
C GLU A 118 -12.47 2.49 18.98
N GLN A 119 -13.75 2.66 18.63
CA GLN A 119 -14.66 1.51 18.48
C GLN A 119 -14.29 0.68 17.25
N MET A 120 -13.93 1.33 16.12
CA MET A 120 -13.49 0.62 14.91
C MET A 120 -12.17 -0.14 15.15
N VAL A 121 -11.22 0.45 15.87
CA VAL A 121 -9.96 -0.21 16.31
C VAL A 121 -10.26 -1.47 17.12
N LYS A 122 -11.30 -1.45 17.96
CA LYS A 122 -11.76 -2.60 18.76
C LYS A 122 -12.65 -3.59 17.99
N GLY A 123 -12.80 -3.39 16.68
CA GLY A 123 -13.50 -4.33 15.79
C GLY A 123 -14.96 -4.00 15.49
N ALA A 124 -15.51 -2.88 15.99
CA ALA A 124 -16.82 -2.42 15.57
C ALA A 124 -16.81 -2.02 14.09
N LYS A 125 -17.90 -2.28 13.37
CA LYS A 125 -17.98 -2.07 11.93
C LYS A 125 -18.98 -0.97 11.57
N PRO A 126 -18.64 -0.09 10.64
CA PRO A 126 -19.61 0.83 10.02
C PRO A 126 -20.76 0.06 9.39
N THR A 127 -21.96 0.63 9.45
CA THR A 127 -23.19 0.00 8.91
C THR A 127 -23.62 0.59 7.57
N VAL A 128 -23.12 1.79 7.24
CA VAL A 128 -23.39 2.47 5.97
C VAL A 128 -22.12 3.02 5.36
N LYS A 129 -22.12 3.19 4.05
CA LYS A 129 -21.01 3.84 3.35
C LYS A 129 -20.87 5.29 3.82
N GLY A 130 -19.61 5.73 3.93
CA GLY A 130 -19.26 7.09 4.34
C GLY A 130 -19.59 8.17 3.27
N VAL A 131 -19.09 9.36 3.50
CA VAL A 131 -19.08 10.45 2.50
C VAL A 131 -18.29 9.96 1.27
N PRO A 132 -18.74 10.23 0.02
CA PRO A 132 -18.01 9.85 -1.18
C PRO A 132 -16.53 10.25 -1.12
N THR A 133 -15.68 9.38 -1.64
CA THR A 133 -14.23 9.58 -1.64
C THR A 133 -13.63 9.55 -3.04
N LEU A 134 -12.72 10.49 -3.30
CA LEU A 134 -11.86 10.54 -4.48
C LEU A 134 -10.40 10.47 -4.02
N MET A 135 -9.68 9.43 -4.47
CA MET A 135 -8.29 9.21 -4.12
C MET A 135 -7.36 9.57 -5.26
N VAL A 136 -6.30 10.29 -4.95
CA VAL A 136 -5.27 10.74 -5.90
C VAL A 136 -3.90 10.42 -5.30
N PRO A 137 -3.32 9.25 -5.57
CA PRO A 137 -2.05 8.86 -5.00
C PRO A 137 -0.89 9.70 -5.56
N THR A 138 0.02 10.11 -4.68
CA THR A 138 1.30 10.74 -5.04
C THR A 138 2.48 9.79 -4.86
N THR A 139 2.24 8.56 -4.45
CA THR A 139 3.22 7.46 -4.34
C THR A 139 2.71 6.23 -5.08
N ALA A 140 3.62 5.43 -5.63
CA ALA A 140 3.31 4.19 -6.31
C ALA A 140 3.73 2.99 -5.44
N GLY A 141 2.94 2.71 -4.39
CA GLY A 141 3.32 1.68 -3.42
C GLY A 141 2.13 1.01 -2.73
N THR A 142 1.52 1.69 -1.80
CA THR A 142 0.51 1.13 -0.89
C THR A 142 -0.75 0.60 -1.57
N GLY A 143 -1.10 1.14 -2.74
CA GLY A 143 -2.37 0.82 -3.39
C GLY A 143 -3.61 1.20 -2.54
N SER A 144 -3.43 2.07 -1.54
CA SER A 144 -4.49 2.45 -0.60
C SER A 144 -5.73 3.01 -1.30
N GLU A 145 -5.57 3.63 -2.46
CA GLU A 145 -6.67 4.11 -3.31
C GLU A 145 -7.65 2.99 -3.73
N ALA A 146 -7.19 1.72 -3.67
CA ALA A 146 -7.96 0.57 -4.14
C ALA A 146 -8.26 -0.46 -3.04
N THR A 147 -7.74 -0.28 -1.84
CA THR A 147 -7.91 -1.25 -0.75
C THR A 147 -9.16 -0.97 0.09
N PRO A 148 -9.79 -2.03 0.66
CA PRO A 148 -10.87 -1.93 1.65
C PRO A 148 -10.32 -1.80 3.08
N ASN A 149 -9.12 -1.27 3.27
CA ASN A 149 -8.48 -1.16 4.58
C ASN A 149 -7.78 0.19 4.76
N ALA A 150 -7.81 0.66 6.00
CA ALA A 150 -7.04 1.80 6.46
C ALA A 150 -6.21 1.42 7.69
N ILE A 151 -4.98 1.93 7.76
CA ILE A 151 -4.05 1.65 8.85
C ILE A 151 -4.00 2.87 9.77
N VAL A 152 -4.11 2.62 11.07
CA VAL A 152 -3.98 3.64 12.12
C VAL A 152 -3.03 3.17 13.21
N LEU A 153 -2.24 4.09 13.75
CA LEU A 153 -1.36 3.81 14.88
C LEU A 153 -2.12 3.95 16.21
N VAL A 154 -1.99 2.96 17.07
CA VAL A 154 -2.44 2.96 18.47
C VAL A 154 -1.19 3.08 19.34
N PRO A 155 -0.77 4.30 19.74
CA PRO A 155 0.50 4.52 20.41
C PRO A 155 0.62 3.79 21.74
N GLU A 156 -0.48 3.66 22.49
CA GLU A 156 -0.55 3.03 23.80
C GLU A 156 -0.20 1.53 23.74
N GLU A 157 -0.44 0.90 22.59
CA GLU A 157 -0.17 -0.51 22.35
C GLU A 157 1.10 -0.73 21.50
N ASN A 158 1.75 0.36 21.03
CA ASN A 158 2.82 0.32 20.02
C ASN A 158 2.45 -0.54 18.80
N LEU A 159 1.18 -0.44 18.36
CA LEU A 159 0.62 -1.31 17.35
C LEU A 159 -0.02 -0.51 16.22
N LYS A 160 0.22 -0.97 14.99
CA LYS A 160 -0.54 -0.53 13.82
C LYS A 160 -1.74 -1.47 13.64
N VAL A 161 -2.94 -0.89 13.63
CA VAL A 161 -4.19 -1.63 13.45
C VAL A 161 -4.74 -1.36 12.05
N GLY A 162 -5.02 -2.43 11.33
CA GLY A 162 -5.73 -2.35 10.04
C GLY A 162 -7.23 -2.50 10.26
N ILE A 163 -7.96 -1.45 10.02
CA ILE A 163 -9.42 -1.47 9.94
C ILE A 163 -9.77 -1.97 8.54
N VAL A 164 -10.69 -2.93 8.45
CA VAL A 164 -11.06 -3.56 7.17
C VAL A 164 -12.57 -3.51 6.99
N CYS A 165 -13.00 -2.80 5.95
CA CYS A 165 -14.41 -2.63 5.63
C CYS A 165 -14.59 -2.35 4.13
N ASP A 166 -15.51 -3.05 3.47
CA ASP A 166 -15.78 -2.85 2.03
C ASP A 166 -16.20 -1.40 1.70
N PHE A 167 -16.74 -0.68 2.67
CA PHE A 167 -17.08 0.74 2.51
C PHE A 167 -15.87 1.67 2.42
N GLU A 168 -14.66 1.20 2.70
CA GLU A 168 -13.41 1.96 2.54
C GLU A 168 -12.89 1.99 1.10
N VAL A 169 -13.40 1.12 0.22
CA VAL A 169 -13.05 1.17 -1.20
C VAL A 169 -13.50 2.51 -1.78
N ALA A 170 -12.56 3.24 -2.38
CA ALA A 170 -12.81 4.57 -2.94
C ALA A 170 -13.91 4.57 -4.02
N ASP A 171 -14.68 5.64 -4.09
CA ASP A 171 -15.71 5.81 -5.13
C ASP A 171 -15.10 6.17 -6.48
N ALA A 172 -13.99 6.94 -6.47
CA ALA A 172 -13.23 7.27 -7.66
C ALA A 172 -11.73 7.39 -7.33
N VAL A 173 -10.91 7.17 -8.35
CA VAL A 173 -9.45 7.27 -8.29
C VAL A 173 -8.94 8.02 -9.51
N ILE A 174 -7.97 8.92 -9.32
CA ILE A 174 -7.21 9.56 -10.40
C ILE A 174 -5.75 9.15 -10.26
N LEU A 175 -5.20 8.51 -11.29
CA LEU A 175 -3.82 8.04 -11.36
C LEU A 175 -3.02 8.95 -12.31
N ASP A 176 -2.49 10.06 -11.80
CA ASP A 176 -1.71 10.99 -12.59
C ASP A 176 -0.21 10.82 -12.32
N PRO A 177 0.59 10.33 -13.29
CA PRO A 177 2.01 10.11 -13.10
C PRO A 177 2.81 11.39 -12.82
N GLU A 178 2.31 12.57 -13.21
CA GLU A 178 2.98 13.84 -12.93
C GLU A 178 3.08 14.12 -11.42
N LEU A 179 2.12 13.61 -10.63
CA LEU A 179 2.12 13.78 -9.18
C LEU A 179 3.14 12.89 -8.46
N THR A 180 3.76 11.93 -9.15
CA THR A 180 4.82 11.08 -8.61
C THR A 180 6.22 11.44 -9.10
N GLN A 181 6.33 12.37 -10.07
CA GLN A 181 7.59 12.69 -10.75
C GLN A 181 8.67 13.22 -9.81
N GLY A 182 8.29 13.99 -8.78
CA GLY A 182 9.20 14.56 -7.79
C GLY A 182 9.63 13.62 -6.66
N LEU A 183 9.20 12.36 -6.65
CA LEU A 183 9.56 11.42 -5.58
C LEU A 183 11.07 11.14 -5.57
N PRO A 184 11.73 11.28 -4.39
CA PRO A 184 13.12 10.89 -4.23
C PRO A 184 13.37 9.42 -4.58
N PRO A 185 14.57 9.05 -5.08
CA PRO A 185 14.88 7.68 -5.44
C PRO A 185 14.62 6.65 -4.33
N HIS A 186 15.00 6.95 -3.08
CA HIS A 186 14.78 6.03 -1.96
C HIS A 186 13.28 5.82 -1.65
N ILE A 187 12.43 6.83 -1.81
CA ILE A 187 10.98 6.68 -1.68
C ILE A 187 10.44 5.85 -2.85
N THR A 188 10.89 6.15 -4.08
CA THR A 188 10.52 5.38 -5.28
C THR A 188 10.87 3.89 -5.10
N ALA A 189 12.07 3.58 -4.58
CA ALA A 189 12.51 2.21 -4.32
C ALA A 189 11.60 1.52 -3.29
N ASN A 190 11.47 2.12 -2.10
CA ASN A 190 10.73 1.52 -0.99
C ASN A 190 9.26 1.31 -1.33
N THR A 191 8.60 2.30 -1.95
CA THR A 191 7.19 2.17 -2.33
C THR A 191 7.00 1.22 -3.51
N GLY A 192 7.89 1.25 -4.50
CA GLY A 192 7.81 0.36 -5.66
C GLY A 192 8.03 -1.12 -5.30
N VAL A 193 8.96 -1.41 -4.37
CA VAL A 193 9.12 -2.77 -3.85
C VAL A 193 7.92 -3.18 -2.99
N ASP A 194 7.31 -2.25 -2.24
CA ASP A 194 6.07 -2.52 -1.50
C ASP A 194 4.93 -2.93 -2.44
N ALA A 195 4.74 -2.21 -3.56
CA ALA A 195 3.79 -2.61 -4.59
C ALA A 195 4.07 -4.02 -5.15
N LEU A 196 5.34 -4.37 -5.38
CA LEU A 196 5.73 -5.71 -5.80
C LEU A 196 5.39 -6.75 -4.72
N CYS A 197 5.64 -6.47 -3.45
CA CYS A 197 5.26 -7.34 -2.34
C CYS A 197 3.76 -7.59 -2.31
N HIS A 198 2.93 -6.55 -2.46
CA HIS A 198 1.47 -6.67 -2.53
C HIS A 198 1.05 -7.65 -3.64
N LEU A 199 1.56 -7.44 -4.85
CA LEU A 199 1.22 -8.26 -6.01
C LEU A 199 1.64 -9.73 -5.83
N MET A 200 2.88 -9.97 -5.39
CA MET A 200 3.41 -11.32 -5.19
C MET A 200 2.68 -12.06 -4.06
N GLU A 201 2.51 -11.42 -2.90
CA GLU A 201 1.84 -12.04 -1.77
C GLU A 201 0.38 -12.35 -2.08
N CYS A 202 -0.34 -11.42 -2.73
CA CYS A 202 -1.70 -11.67 -3.17
C CYS A 202 -1.79 -12.82 -4.16
N TYR A 203 -0.80 -12.96 -5.06
CA TYR A 203 -0.75 -14.05 -6.04
C TYR A 203 -0.51 -15.41 -5.38
N ILE A 204 0.40 -15.50 -4.40
CA ILE A 204 0.68 -16.76 -3.70
C ILE A 204 -0.26 -17.04 -2.52
N SER A 205 -1.13 -16.11 -2.14
CA SER A 205 -2.06 -16.25 -1.03
C SER A 205 -2.94 -17.49 -1.16
N LYS A 206 -3.28 -18.14 -0.05
CA LYS A 206 -4.31 -19.20 -0.03
C LYS A 206 -5.70 -18.71 -0.46
N LYS A 207 -5.93 -17.39 -0.44
CA LYS A 207 -7.16 -16.74 -0.93
C LYS A 207 -7.05 -16.27 -2.39
N ALA A 208 -5.93 -16.51 -3.07
CA ALA A 208 -5.75 -16.14 -4.47
C ALA A 208 -6.86 -16.73 -5.33
N ASN A 209 -7.32 -15.96 -6.29
CA ASN A 209 -8.45 -16.33 -7.15
C ASN A 209 -8.23 -15.74 -8.56
N PRO A 210 -8.98 -16.18 -9.59
CA PRO A 210 -8.74 -15.76 -10.97
C PRO A 210 -8.75 -14.25 -11.21
N LEU A 211 -9.51 -13.46 -10.42
CA LEU A 211 -9.51 -11.99 -10.55
C LEU A 211 -8.22 -11.41 -9.98
N SER A 212 -7.86 -11.76 -8.73
CA SER A 212 -6.61 -11.29 -8.13
C SER A 212 -5.39 -11.76 -8.92
N ASP A 213 -5.38 -12.99 -9.44
CA ASP A 213 -4.27 -13.56 -10.19
C ASP A 213 -4.00 -12.78 -11.50
N ALA A 214 -5.07 -12.36 -12.20
CA ALA A 214 -4.93 -11.57 -13.42
C ALA A 214 -4.30 -10.20 -13.16
N PHE A 215 -4.75 -9.47 -12.14
CA PHE A 215 -4.17 -8.19 -11.75
C PHE A 215 -2.75 -8.33 -11.19
N ALA A 216 -2.50 -9.36 -10.39
CA ALA A 216 -1.19 -9.60 -9.80
C ALA A 216 -0.12 -9.82 -10.86
N LEU A 217 -0.31 -10.72 -11.81
CA LEU A 217 0.66 -10.98 -12.88
C LEU A 217 0.83 -9.77 -13.81
N ALA A 218 -0.26 -9.05 -14.12
CA ALA A 218 -0.16 -7.82 -14.89
C ALA A 218 0.67 -6.76 -14.15
N GLY A 219 0.43 -6.58 -12.84
CA GLY A 219 1.17 -5.64 -12.01
C GLY A 219 2.66 -6.01 -11.86
N ILE A 220 2.99 -7.29 -11.63
CA ILE A 220 4.38 -7.77 -11.54
C ILE A 220 5.14 -7.44 -12.83
N ARG A 221 4.52 -7.60 -14.00
CA ARG A 221 5.12 -7.21 -15.29
C ARG A 221 5.41 -5.73 -15.35
N LEU A 222 4.44 -4.89 -14.97
CA LEU A 222 4.63 -3.43 -14.97
C LEU A 222 5.77 -3.00 -14.03
N VAL A 223 5.91 -3.64 -12.87
CA VAL A 223 7.03 -3.38 -11.94
C VAL A 223 8.36 -3.78 -12.59
N GLY A 224 8.46 -4.98 -13.18
CA GLY A 224 9.67 -5.45 -13.87
C GLY A 224 10.13 -4.51 -14.97
N GLU A 225 9.18 -3.95 -15.74
CA GLU A 225 9.47 -3.02 -16.83
C GLU A 225 9.88 -1.62 -16.35
N SER A 226 9.51 -1.19 -15.13
CA SER A 226 9.44 0.24 -14.81
C SER A 226 10.15 0.65 -13.53
N LEU A 227 10.23 -0.18 -12.49
CA LEU A 227 10.73 0.26 -11.18
C LEU A 227 12.18 0.76 -11.24
N ARG A 228 13.07 0.00 -11.88
CA ARG A 228 14.48 0.43 -12.08
C ARG A 228 14.57 1.71 -12.91
N LYS A 229 13.69 1.89 -13.90
CA LYS A 229 13.65 3.13 -14.71
C LYS A 229 13.24 4.32 -13.86
N CYS A 230 12.15 4.19 -13.08
CA CYS A 230 11.71 5.24 -12.16
C CYS A 230 12.77 5.61 -11.13
N TYR A 231 13.51 4.62 -10.61
CA TYR A 231 14.58 4.84 -9.64
C TYR A 231 15.74 5.63 -10.24
N ASN A 232 16.18 5.26 -11.45
CA ASN A 232 17.31 5.89 -12.15
C ASN A 232 16.94 7.22 -12.80
N ASN A 233 15.70 7.38 -13.25
CA ASN A 233 15.18 8.59 -13.88
C ASN A 233 13.75 8.87 -13.39
N GLY A 234 13.64 9.67 -12.34
CA GLY A 234 12.35 10.05 -11.75
C GLY A 234 11.42 10.84 -12.68
N SER A 235 11.94 11.38 -13.79
CA SER A 235 11.16 12.15 -14.78
C SER A 235 10.59 11.29 -15.94
N ASP A 236 10.84 9.98 -15.95
CA ASP A 236 10.24 9.05 -16.92
C ASP A 236 8.76 8.83 -16.61
N LEU A 237 7.91 9.64 -17.21
CA LEU A 237 6.46 9.61 -16.97
C LEU A 237 5.80 8.31 -17.39
N GLU A 238 6.29 7.64 -18.45
CA GLU A 238 5.74 6.34 -18.85
C GLU A 238 6.01 5.27 -17.78
N ALA A 239 7.25 5.26 -17.26
CA ALA A 239 7.60 4.35 -16.17
C ALA A 239 6.82 4.69 -14.87
N ARG A 240 6.62 5.97 -14.55
CA ARG A 240 5.81 6.42 -13.41
C ARG A 240 4.35 5.99 -13.54
N GLU A 241 3.76 6.11 -14.73
CA GLU A 241 2.38 5.66 -15.00
C GLU A 241 2.24 4.15 -14.78
N LYS A 242 3.17 3.37 -15.31
CA LYS A 242 3.21 1.92 -15.11
C LYS A 242 3.31 1.54 -13.63
N MET A 243 4.14 2.26 -12.85
CA MET A 243 4.28 2.01 -11.41
C MET A 243 3.02 2.38 -10.63
N LEU A 244 2.36 3.51 -10.94
CA LEU A 244 1.07 3.86 -10.34
C LEU A 244 0.01 2.81 -10.61
N LEU A 245 -0.08 2.34 -11.87
CA LEU A 245 -1.03 1.30 -12.25
C LEU A 245 -0.72 -0.02 -11.53
N ALA A 246 0.56 -0.40 -11.40
CA ALA A 246 0.99 -1.58 -10.66
C ALA A 246 0.59 -1.50 -9.17
N ALA A 247 0.79 -0.35 -8.52
CA ALA A 247 0.38 -0.13 -7.14
C ALA A 247 -1.15 -0.25 -6.97
N CYS A 248 -1.91 0.37 -7.87
CA CYS A 248 -3.37 0.25 -7.88
C CYS A 248 -3.83 -1.21 -8.06
N TYR A 249 -3.19 -1.98 -8.95
CA TYR A 249 -3.46 -3.41 -9.10
C TYR A 249 -3.15 -4.18 -7.83
N GLY A 250 -2.07 -3.84 -7.11
CA GLY A 250 -1.76 -4.39 -5.80
C GLY A 250 -2.89 -4.17 -4.81
N GLY A 251 -3.41 -2.95 -4.73
CA GLY A 251 -4.57 -2.61 -3.89
C GLY A 251 -5.84 -3.40 -4.26
N ILE A 252 -6.13 -3.55 -5.56
CA ILE A 252 -7.23 -4.39 -6.06
C ILE A 252 -7.05 -5.85 -5.63
N CYS A 253 -5.82 -6.38 -5.70
CA CYS A 253 -5.53 -7.75 -5.27
C CYS A 253 -5.73 -7.93 -3.76
N ILE A 254 -5.29 -6.97 -2.94
CA ILE A 254 -5.47 -7.00 -1.48
C ILE A 254 -6.95 -7.13 -1.11
N ALA A 255 -7.83 -6.45 -1.84
CA ALA A 255 -9.27 -6.46 -1.58
C ALA A 255 -9.89 -7.86 -1.65
N SER A 256 -9.34 -8.79 -2.43
CA SER A 256 -9.90 -10.14 -2.58
C SER A 256 -9.03 -11.27 -2.06
N SER A 257 -7.70 -11.13 -2.05
CA SER A 257 -6.79 -12.22 -1.70
C SER A 257 -5.93 -11.96 -0.47
N SER A 258 -5.73 -10.69 -0.08
CA SER A 258 -4.92 -10.28 1.09
C SER A 258 -3.43 -10.59 0.97
N THR A 259 -2.60 -9.83 1.68
CA THR A 259 -1.17 -10.09 1.85
C THR A 259 -0.88 -11.25 2.81
N THR A 260 0.38 -11.62 2.98
CA THR A 260 0.82 -12.83 3.69
C THR A 260 1.98 -12.56 4.66
N ALA A 261 3.05 -13.35 4.60
CA ALA A 261 4.11 -13.37 5.60
C ALA A 261 5.08 -12.19 5.54
N ILE A 262 5.33 -11.58 4.36
CA ILE A 262 6.20 -10.38 4.29
C ILE A 262 5.61 -9.28 5.16
N HIS A 263 4.34 -8.97 4.96
CA HIS A 263 3.62 -7.95 5.73
C HIS A 263 3.47 -8.33 7.20
N ALA A 264 3.21 -9.60 7.52
CA ALA A 264 3.11 -10.05 8.91
C ALA A 264 4.41 -9.84 9.68
N LEU A 265 5.56 -10.14 9.06
CA LEU A 265 6.89 -9.97 9.64
C LEU A 265 7.34 -8.50 9.66
N SER A 266 6.85 -7.66 8.76
CA SER A 266 7.21 -6.24 8.72
C SER A 266 6.52 -5.40 9.81
N TYR A 267 5.34 -5.80 10.30
CA TYR A 267 4.58 -5.01 11.27
C TYR A 267 5.34 -4.72 12.57
N PRO A 268 6.03 -5.67 13.22
CA PRO A 268 6.82 -5.37 14.42
C PRO A 268 7.99 -4.42 14.15
N LEU A 269 8.61 -4.47 12.96
CA LEU A 269 9.69 -3.59 12.56
C LEU A 269 9.18 -2.14 12.42
N GLY A 270 8.06 -1.94 11.75
CA GLY A 270 7.44 -0.62 11.62
C GLY A 270 6.87 -0.09 12.93
N GLY A 271 6.11 -0.90 13.68
CA GLY A 271 5.43 -0.47 14.89
C GLY A 271 6.37 -0.13 16.05
N ARG A 272 7.46 -0.89 16.21
CA ARG A 272 8.37 -0.75 17.36
C ARG A 272 9.60 0.10 17.04
N TYR A 273 10.14 -0.01 15.82
CA TYR A 273 11.41 0.61 15.44
C TYR A 273 11.25 1.72 14.43
N HIS A 274 10.00 2.05 14.06
CA HIS A 274 9.67 3.12 13.12
C HIS A 274 10.36 3.00 11.75
N ILE A 275 10.71 1.75 11.35
CA ILE A 275 11.24 1.51 10.01
C ILE A 275 10.11 1.75 9.01
N PRO A 276 10.31 2.58 7.98
CA PRO A 276 9.28 2.85 6.98
C PRO A 276 8.69 1.56 6.40
N HIS A 277 7.37 1.49 6.24
CA HIS A 277 6.64 0.27 5.86
C HIS A 277 7.20 -0.39 4.60
N GLY A 278 7.36 0.36 3.50
CA GLY A 278 7.90 -0.17 2.26
C GLY A 278 9.35 -0.65 2.41
N LEU A 279 10.16 0.00 3.25
CA LEU A 279 11.53 -0.45 3.54
C LEU A 279 11.52 -1.77 4.32
N SER A 280 10.67 -1.90 5.35
CA SER A 280 10.51 -3.14 6.12
C SER A 280 10.11 -4.32 5.22
N ASN A 281 9.16 -4.10 4.30
CA ASN A 281 8.76 -5.11 3.32
C ASN A 281 9.90 -5.45 2.36
N ALA A 282 10.61 -4.44 1.85
CA ALA A 282 11.68 -4.63 0.87
C ALA A 282 12.84 -5.49 1.40
N ILE A 283 13.28 -5.24 2.64
CA ILE A 283 14.38 -6.02 3.23
C ILE A 283 13.96 -7.47 3.59
N LEU A 284 12.69 -7.70 3.92
CA LEU A 284 12.14 -9.04 4.21
C LEU A 284 11.79 -9.84 2.95
N MET A 285 11.45 -9.16 1.87
CA MET A 285 10.90 -9.73 0.64
C MET A 285 11.67 -10.95 0.13
N PRO A 286 12.98 -10.88 -0.18
CA PRO A 286 13.68 -12.02 -0.77
C PRO A 286 13.79 -13.20 0.20
N LEU A 287 13.93 -12.94 1.50
CA LEU A 287 14.05 -13.99 2.53
C LEU A 287 12.76 -14.78 2.69
N VAL A 288 11.61 -14.09 2.74
CA VAL A 288 10.30 -14.73 2.88
C VAL A 288 9.91 -15.46 1.60
N MET A 289 10.20 -14.85 0.43
CA MET A 289 9.93 -15.50 -0.84
C MET A 289 10.78 -16.74 -1.05
N ASP A 290 12.03 -16.76 -0.57
CA ASP A 290 12.88 -17.96 -0.61
C ASP A 290 12.27 -19.14 0.19
N ILE A 291 11.72 -18.86 1.37
CA ILE A 291 11.07 -19.89 2.20
C ILE A 291 9.77 -20.41 1.57
N ASN A 292 9.00 -19.55 0.91
CA ASN A 292 7.72 -19.91 0.32
C ASN A 292 7.83 -20.68 -1.00
N LYS A 293 8.97 -20.61 -1.72
CA LYS A 293 9.10 -21.06 -3.13
C LYS A 293 8.66 -22.51 -3.34
N HIS A 294 9.04 -23.41 -2.44
CA HIS A 294 8.73 -24.86 -2.60
C HIS A 294 7.26 -25.20 -2.38
N SER A 295 6.47 -24.29 -1.79
CA SER A 295 5.04 -24.51 -1.54
C SER A 295 4.14 -24.15 -2.72
N CYS A 296 4.66 -23.43 -3.73
CA CYS A 296 3.87 -22.98 -4.88
C CYS A 296 4.72 -22.72 -6.14
N LEU A 297 5.53 -23.70 -6.54
CA LEU A 297 6.46 -23.62 -7.67
C LEU A 297 5.82 -23.13 -8.98
N ASP A 298 4.60 -23.58 -9.29
CA ASP A 298 3.86 -23.12 -10.48
C ASP A 298 3.66 -21.61 -10.47
N LYS A 299 3.29 -21.05 -9.33
CA LYS A 299 3.08 -19.62 -9.19
C LYS A 299 4.40 -18.84 -9.30
N TYR A 300 5.50 -19.37 -8.77
CA TYR A 300 6.82 -18.76 -8.93
C TYR A 300 7.28 -18.75 -10.38
N PHE A 301 7.02 -19.82 -11.12
CA PHE A 301 7.31 -19.87 -12.54
C PHE A 301 6.59 -18.77 -13.32
N GLU A 302 5.30 -18.57 -13.06
CA GLU A 302 4.52 -17.50 -13.72
C GLU A 302 4.94 -16.10 -13.27
N MET A 303 5.28 -15.90 -11.98
CA MET A 303 5.83 -14.63 -11.49
C MET A 303 7.19 -14.31 -12.13
N ALA A 304 8.07 -15.32 -12.30
CA ALA A 304 9.36 -15.15 -12.97
C ALA A 304 9.17 -14.64 -14.41
N LYS A 305 8.27 -15.27 -15.17
CA LYS A 305 7.91 -14.81 -16.51
C LYS A 305 7.35 -13.41 -16.52
N ALA A 306 6.42 -13.13 -15.61
CA ALA A 306 5.80 -11.80 -15.50
C ALA A 306 6.83 -10.72 -15.19
N LEU A 307 7.80 -11.01 -14.31
CA LEU A 307 8.88 -10.06 -13.95
C LEU A 307 9.91 -9.86 -15.09
N GLY A 308 9.83 -10.65 -16.18
CA GLY A 308 10.71 -10.56 -17.35
C GLY A 308 11.91 -11.49 -17.31
N ILE A 309 11.94 -12.48 -16.39
CA ILE A 309 13.02 -13.47 -16.30
C ILE A 309 12.87 -14.50 -17.43
N ASN A 310 13.96 -14.83 -18.11
CA ASN A 310 13.96 -15.88 -19.12
C ASN A 310 13.94 -17.27 -18.46
N VAL A 311 12.79 -17.92 -18.49
CA VAL A 311 12.57 -19.28 -17.96
C VAL A 311 12.48 -20.36 -19.04
N THR A 312 12.85 -20.05 -20.28
CA THR A 312 12.81 -21.02 -21.40
C THR A 312 13.70 -22.22 -21.11
N GLY A 313 13.13 -23.42 -21.14
CA GLY A 313 13.86 -24.66 -20.86
C GLY A 313 14.20 -24.90 -19.39
N LYS A 314 13.73 -24.07 -18.48
CA LYS A 314 13.94 -24.21 -17.04
C LYS A 314 12.88 -25.08 -16.40
N THR A 315 13.26 -25.84 -15.37
CA THR A 315 12.31 -26.49 -14.47
C THR A 315 11.62 -25.43 -13.60
N LYS A 316 10.55 -25.81 -12.92
CA LYS A 316 9.85 -24.90 -11.99
C LYS A 316 10.72 -24.51 -10.80
N GLU A 317 11.55 -25.43 -10.32
CA GLU A 317 12.51 -25.20 -9.23
C GLU A 317 13.59 -24.21 -9.66
N GLU A 318 14.18 -24.38 -10.86
CA GLU A 318 15.16 -23.43 -11.40
C GLU A 318 14.55 -22.05 -11.60
N ALA A 319 13.33 -21.95 -12.15
CA ALA A 319 12.65 -20.69 -12.35
C ALA A 319 12.33 -19.99 -11.00
N ALA A 320 11.91 -20.75 -9.99
CA ALA A 320 11.66 -20.25 -8.65
C ALA A 320 12.94 -19.71 -7.99
N GLN A 321 14.08 -20.38 -8.18
CA GLN A 321 15.37 -19.89 -7.67
C GLN A 321 15.79 -18.61 -8.41
N LEU A 322 15.72 -18.58 -9.74
CA LEU A 322 16.00 -17.36 -10.53
C LEU A 322 15.13 -16.19 -10.12
N PHE A 323 13.87 -16.45 -9.79
CA PHE A 323 12.96 -15.40 -9.29
C PHE A 323 13.44 -14.82 -7.96
N VAL A 324 13.80 -15.67 -7.00
CA VAL A 324 14.34 -15.23 -5.70
C VAL A 324 15.66 -14.47 -5.88
N ASP A 325 16.57 -14.96 -6.72
CA ASP A 325 17.84 -14.29 -7.03
C ASP A 325 17.61 -12.90 -7.62
N GLU A 326 16.59 -12.74 -8.48
CA GLU A 326 16.20 -11.46 -9.06
C GLU A 326 15.66 -10.49 -8.02
N LEU A 327 14.93 -10.96 -6.99
CA LEU A 327 14.48 -10.10 -5.89
C LEU A 327 15.66 -9.53 -5.08
N TYR A 328 16.71 -10.35 -4.84
CA TYR A 328 17.95 -9.86 -4.25
C TYR A 328 18.67 -8.87 -5.16
N ALA A 329 18.70 -9.14 -6.48
CA ALA A 329 19.28 -8.23 -7.45
C ALA A 329 18.54 -6.90 -7.50
N LEU A 330 17.22 -6.93 -7.50
CA LEU A 330 16.37 -5.74 -7.48
C LEU A 330 16.68 -4.85 -6.26
N ASN A 331 16.75 -5.42 -5.05
CA ASN A 331 17.11 -4.67 -3.85
C ASN A 331 18.50 -4.03 -3.93
N ARG A 332 19.49 -4.73 -4.50
CA ARG A 332 20.84 -4.16 -4.74
C ARG A 332 20.80 -2.99 -5.72
N ASP A 333 20.12 -3.15 -6.85
CA ASP A 333 20.02 -2.14 -7.91
C ASP A 333 19.30 -0.86 -7.43
N LEU A 334 18.32 -1.03 -6.54
CA LEU A 334 17.57 0.05 -5.92
C LEU A 334 18.23 0.61 -4.64
N ASN A 335 19.42 0.11 -4.29
CA ASN A 335 20.15 0.51 -3.09
C ASN A 335 19.30 0.45 -1.82
N VAL A 336 18.43 -0.59 -1.72
CA VAL A 336 17.60 -0.84 -0.53
C VAL A 336 18.50 -1.26 0.62
N LYS A 337 18.61 -0.42 1.65
CA LYS A 337 19.45 -0.65 2.83
C LYS A 337 18.74 -0.16 4.09
N CYS A 338 18.93 -0.90 5.17
CA CYS A 338 18.48 -0.52 6.50
C CYS A 338 19.53 -0.96 7.53
N ASP A 339 20.14 -0.01 8.21
CA ASP A 339 20.98 -0.34 9.37
C ASP A 339 20.08 -0.69 10.56
N LEU A 340 19.78 -1.97 10.68
CA LEU A 340 18.90 -2.48 11.73
C LEU A 340 19.47 -2.24 13.13
N LYS A 341 20.81 -2.29 13.28
CA LYS A 341 21.45 -2.04 14.59
C LYS A 341 21.35 -0.57 14.99
N ALA A 342 21.50 0.35 14.04
CA ALA A 342 21.35 1.78 14.30
C ALA A 342 19.94 2.16 14.78
N VAL A 343 18.92 1.42 14.38
CA VAL A 343 17.54 1.61 14.85
C VAL A 343 17.17 0.72 16.05
N GLY A 344 18.13 0.03 16.65
CA GLY A 344 17.95 -0.74 17.87
C GLY A 344 17.44 -2.18 17.66
N VAL A 345 17.46 -2.71 16.45
CA VAL A 345 17.16 -4.13 16.19
C VAL A 345 18.45 -4.93 16.38
N THR A 346 18.53 -5.62 17.49
CA THR A 346 19.67 -6.45 17.89
C THR A 346 19.23 -7.90 18.11
N GLU A 347 20.15 -8.82 18.36
CA GLU A 347 19.80 -10.25 18.46
C GLU A 347 18.87 -10.56 19.65
N ASP A 348 19.02 -9.84 20.77
CA ASP A 348 18.22 -10.01 21.97
C ASP A 348 16.75 -9.61 21.84
N VAL A 349 16.40 -8.81 20.81
CA VAL A 349 15.00 -8.42 20.55
C VAL A 349 14.29 -9.32 19.55
N ILE A 350 14.99 -10.24 18.88
CA ILE A 350 14.43 -11.09 17.82
C ILE A 350 13.22 -11.90 18.31
N ASP A 351 13.30 -12.49 19.49
CA ASP A 351 12.20 -13.30 20.02
C ASP A 351 10.94 -12.45 20.24
N SER A 352 11.09 -11.19 20.59
CA SER A 352 9.96 -10.27 20.71
C SER A 352 9.38 -9.84 19.35
N LEU A 353 10.21 -9.76 18.30
CA LEU A 353 9.74 -9.55 16.92
C LEU A 353 8.93 -10.77 16.43
N VAL A 354 9.43 -11.98 16.70
CA VAL A 354 8.73 -13.24 16.39
C VAL A 354 7.37 -13.29 17.09
N GLU A 355 7.33 -12.95 18.38
CA GLU A 355 6.08 -12.93 19.14
C GLU A 355 5.09 -11.89 18.57
N GLY A 356 5.56 -10.71 18.18
CA GLY A 356 4.75 -9.69 17.52
C GLY A 356 4.21 -10.17 16.18
N ALA A 357 5.06 -10.73 15.33
CA ALA A 357 4.67 -11.25 14.01
C ALA A 357 3.68 -12.41 14.11
N SER A 358 3.90 -13.35 15.06
CA SER A 358 3.04 -14.53 15.25
C SER A 358 1.59 -14.17 15.62
N LYS A 359 1.34 -12.98 16.15
CA LYS A 359 0.00 -12.46 16.46
C LYS A 359 -0.75 -11.97 15.21
N VAL A 360 -0.05 -11.73 14.10
CA VAL A 360 -0.65 -11.25 12.85
C VAL A 360 -1.27 -12.41 12.06
N THR A 361 -2.08 -13.21 12.73
CA THR A 361 -2.69 -14.45 12.21
C THR A 361 -3.53 -14.21 10.96
N ARG A 362 -4.17 -13.02 10.85
CA ARG A 362 -4.96 -12.63 9.69
C ARG A 362 -4.16 -12.71 8.38
N LEU A 363 -2.86 -12.42 8.42
CA LEU A 363 -1.98 -12.46 7.26
C LEU A 363 -1.25 -13.81 7.17
N LEU A 364 -0.72 -14.32 8.26
CA LEU A 364 0.02 -15.58 8.29
C LEU A 364 -0.82 -16.77 7.83
N ASN A 365 -2.12 -16.81 8.16
CA ASN A 365 -3.03 -17.86 7.73
C ASN A 365 -3.23 -17.91 6.20
N ASN A 366 -2.96 -16.82 5.49
CA ASN A 366 -3.04 -16.74 4.04
C ASN A 366 -1.74 -17.16 3.35
N ASN A 367 -0.62 -17.28 4.09
CA ASN A 367 0.66 -17.66 3.52
C ASN A 367 0.62 -19.11 2.97
N PRO A 368 1.19 -19.40 1.79
CA PRO A 368 1.14 -20.74 1.21
C PRO A 368 1.78 -21.79 2.12
N LYS A 369 2.85 -21.44 2.80
CA LYS A 369 3.52 -22.26 3.81
C LYS A 369 3.14 -21.75 5.21
N GLU A 370 2.79 -22.65 6.11
CA GLU A 370 2.69 -22.33 7.54
C GLU A 370 4.11 -22.10 8.10
N LEU A 371 4.35 -20.92 8.66
CA LEU A 371 5.64 -20.57 9.23
C LEU A 371 5.65 -20.85 10.73
N SER A 372 6.59 -21.68 11.16
CA SER A 372 6.89 -21.88 12.57
C SER A 372 7.58 -20.65 13.18
N LYS A 373 7.50 -20.49 14.50
CA LYS A 373 8.23 -19.42 15.21
C LYS A 373 9.75 -19.52 14.98
N GLN A 374 10.30 -20.74 14.83
CA GLN A 374 11.71 -20.93 14.53
C GLN A 374 12.06 -20.38 13.13
N GLU A 375 11.25 -20.65 12.12
CA GLU A 375 11.49 -20.12 10.77
C GLU A 375 11.37 -18.59 10.73
N MET A 376 10.42 -18.00 11.45
CA MET A 376 10.33 -16.55 11.61
C MET A 376 11.60 -15.98 12.28
N ARG A 377 12.11 -16.66 13.32
CA ARG A 377 13.36 -16.31 13.99
C ARG A 377 14.54 -16.36 13.02
N ASP A 378 14.65 -17.40 12.24
CA ASP A 378 15.72 -17.58 11.24
C ASP A 378 15.68 -16.49 10.17
N ILE A 379 14.48 -16.05 9.75
CA ILE A 379 14.33 -14.91 8.84
C ILE A 379 14.89 -13.63 9.47
N TYR A 380 14.53 -13.30 10.72
CA TYR A 380 15.03 -12.09 11.38
C TYR A 380 16.54 -12.14 11.66
N VAL A 381 17.09 -13.31 12.01
CA VAL A 381 18.54 -13.49 12.15
C VAL A 381 19.27 -13.25 10.83
N LYS A 382 18.79 -13.86 9.73
CA LYS A 382 19.34 -13.62 8.40
C LYS A 382 19.24 -12.17 7.99
N LEU A 383 18.12 -11.52 8.28
CA LEU A 383 17.90 -10.12 8.00
C LEU A 383 18.91 -9.23 8.75
N LEU A 384 19.16 -9.53 10.03
CA LEU A 384 20.13 -8.80 10.86
C LEU A 384 21.57 -8.95 10.31
N ILE A 385 21.94 -10.16 9.85
CA ILE A 385 23.26 -10.43 9.26
C ILE A 385 23.40 -9.72 7.89
N ALA A 386 22.39 -9.78 7.06
CA ALA A 386 22.42 -9.19 5.71
C ALA A 386 22.45 -7.66 5.71
N ASN A 387 22.06 -7.04 6.81
CA ASN A 387 22.01 -5.58 6.98
C ASN A 387 22.95 -5.08 8.11
N ALA A 388 23.97 -5.87 8.43
CA ALA A 388 24.99 -5.53 9.45
C ALA A 388 26.15 -4.73 8.88
#